data_6ee92c9f38a3a8973ecbc73bc9e264a5
#
_entry.id   6ee92c9f38a3a8973ecbc73bc9e264a5
#
_cell.length_a   1.000
_cell.length_b   1.000
_cell.length_c   1.000
_cell.angle_alpha   90.00
_cell.angle_beta   90.00
_cell.angle_gamma   90.00
#
_symmetry.space_group_name_H-M   'P 1'
#
loop_
_entity.id
_entity.type
_entity.pdbx_description
1 polymer ?
#
loop_
_entity_poly.entity_id
_entity_poly.type
_entity_poly.pdbx_seq_one_letter_code
_entity_poly.pdbx_strand_id
1 'polypeptide(L)'
;MKNPENISGAIRDEMKSIGLWDMHPRNLYRVSWKNEPVSEGGNYGAVNAMVIPKEITGVKANIIGLVGKWFPTGAHKVGATYGCIAPALVTGQFDPSSTKAVWPSTGNYCRGGAYISSLLGCESVAILPEGMSRERFEWLQK
;
A
#
# COMPACT_ATOMS: atom_id res chain seq x y z
N MET A 1 -9.97 5.11 -12.93
CA MET A 1 -8.64 5.60 -12.46
C MET A 1 -7.94 6.27 -13.63
N LYS A 2 -7.29 7.42 -13.40
CA LYS A 2 -6.42 8.01 -14.42
C LYS A 2 -5.18 7.13 -14.58
N ASN A 3 -4.66 7.03 -15.80
CA ASN A 3 -3.41 6.32 -16.03
C ASN A 3 -2.31 6.95 -15.17
N PRO A 4 -1.60 6.18 -14.34
CA PRO A 4 -0.49 6.68 -13.51
C PRO A 4 0.60 7.39 -14.31
N GLU A 5 0.80 7.03 -15.58
CA GLU A 5 1.79 7.65 -16.47
C GLU A 5 1.43 9.11 -16.81
N ASN A 6 0.15 9.49 -16.63
CA ASN A 6 -0.36 10.84 -16.90
C ASN A 6 -0.37 11.74 -15.64
N ILE A 7 0.36 11.39 -14.59
CA ILE A 7 0.51 12.24 -13.41
C ILE A 7 1.36 13.45 -13.78
N SER A 8 0.87 14.65 -13.43
CA SER A 8 1.59 15.89 -13.73
C SER A 8 2.95 15.96 -13.03
N GLY A 9 3.91 16.66 -13.65
CA GLY A 9 5.24 16.88 -13.06
C GLY A 9 5.16 17.52 -11.67
N ALA A 10 4.25 18.46 -11.46
CA ALA A 10 4.05 19.12 -10.16
C ALA A 10 3.67 18.13 -9.05
N ILE A 11 2.78 17.16 -9.34
CA ILE A 11 2.43 16.11 -8.37
C ILE A 11 3.64 15.22 -8.09
N ARG A 12 4.41 14.86 -9.10
CA ARG A 12 5.63 14.05 -8.92
C ARG A 12 6.67 14.76 -8.06
N ASP A 13 6.83 16.06 -8.26
CA ASP A 13 7.77 16.87 -7.47
C ASP A 13 7.30 16.99 -6.00
N GLU A 14 6.03 17.22 -5.76
CA GLU A 14 5.44 17.22 -4.42
C GLU A 14 5.69 15.87 -3.71
N MET A 15 5.51 14.77 -4.41
CA MET A 15 5.69 13.41 -3.84
C MET A 15 7.12 13.13 -3.37
N LYS A 16 8.15 13.81 -3.87
CA LYS A 16 9.54 13.64 -3.43
C LYS A 16 9.75 13.97 -1.96
N SER A 17 8.96 14.90 -1.41
CA SER A 17 9.00 15.31 -0.02
C SER A 17 8.11 14.48 0.91
N ILE A 18 7.30 13.57 0.39
CA ILE A 18 6.33 12.80 1.15
C ILE A 18 6.88 11.39 1.41
N GLY A 19 7.05 11.02 2.67
CA GLY A 19 7.50 9.68 3.08
C GLY A 19 6.44 8.60 2.82
N LEU A 20 6.89 7.35 2.71
CA LEU A 20 5.98 6.20 2.47
C LEU A 20 5.01 5.93 3.64
N TRP A 21 5.32 6.45 4.82
CA TRP A 21 4.54 6.28 6.04
C TRP A 21 3.68 7.49 6.39
N ASP A 22 3.84 8.59 5.65
CA ASP A 22 3.07 9.80 5.89
C ASP A 22 1.61 9.58 5.51
N MET A 23 0.70 10.02 6.38
CA MET A 23 -0.75 10.03 6.12
C MET A 23 -1.10 11.13 5.14
N HIS A 24 -0.67 10.96 3.89
CA HIS A 24 -0.84 11.96 2.86
C HIS A 24 -1.57 11.40 1.64
N PRO A 25 -2.62 12.08 1.12
CA PRO A 25 -3.42 11.58 -0.02
C PRO A 25 -2.60 11.29 -1.28
N ARG A 26 -1.48 11.99 -1.49
CA ARG A 26 -0.57 11.74 -2.62
C ARG A 26 0.03 10.33 -2.58
N ASN A 27 0.11 9.71 -1.43
CA ASN A 27 0.59 8.33 -1.32
C ASN A 27 -0.34 7.31 -2.00
N LEU A 28 -1.59 7.67 -2.33
CA LEU A 28 -2.44 6.83 -3.17
C LEU A 28 -1.87 6.62 -4.58
N TYR A 29 -1.10 7.58 -5.10
CA TYR A 29 -0.39 7.42 -6.37
C TYR A 29 0.71 6.36 -6.31
N ARG A 30 1.23 6.05 -5.11
CA ARG A 30 2.25 5.02 -4.88
C ARG A 30 1.68 3.62 -4.67
N VAL A 31 0.37 3.45 -4.76
CA VAL A 31 -0.27 2.13 -4.74
C VAL A 31 -0.09 1.47 -6.11
N SER A 32 1.14 1.12 -6.43
CA SER A 32 1.57 0.62 -7.73
C SER A 32 2.84 -0.22 -7.59
N TRP A 33 3.03 -1.21 -8.47
CA TRP A 33 4.26 -2.01 -8.58
C TRP A 33 5.40 -1.28 -9.30
N LYS A 34 5.14 -0.08 -9.83
CA LYS A 34 6.13 0.74 -10.55
C LYS A 34 6.81 1.80 -9.67
N ASN A 35 6.67 1.72 -8.36
CA ASN A 35 7.25 2.71 -7.46
C ASN A 35 8.76 2.58 -7.33
N GLU A 36 9.41 3.73 -7.19
CA GLU A 36 10.83 3.88 -6.89
C GLU A 36 11.06 4.19 -5.41
N PRO A 37 12.29 4.01 -4.90
CA PRO A 37 12.68 4.53 -3.60
C PRO A 37 12.39 6.04 -3.50
N VAL A 38 12.03 6.52 -2.32
CA VAL A 38 11.79 7.96 -2.09
C VAL A 38 13.05 8.78 -2.40
N SER A 39 14.24 8.22 -2.12
CA SER A 39 15.53 8.83 -2.46
C SER A 39 15.74 9.06 -3.97
N GLU A 40 15.06 8.27 -4.81
CA GLU A 40 15.08 8.40 -6.28
C GLU A 40 13.87 9.19 -6.81
N GLY A 41 13.07 9.74 -5.90
CA GLY A 41 11.89 10.53 -6.25
C GLY A 41 10.55 9.88 -5.90
N GLY A 42 10.52 8.58 -5.56
CA GLY A 42 9.30 7.87 -5.13
C GLY A 42 8.21 7.77 -6.18
N ASN A 43 8.54 7.96 -7.45
CA ASN A 43 7.63 8.06 -8.58
C ASN A 43 7.47 6.74 -9.34
N TYR A 44 6.82 6.81 -10.50
CA TYR A 44 6.60 5.65 -11.35
C TYR A 44 7.84 5.33 -12.18
N GLY A 45 8.68 4.45 -11.66
CA GLY A 45 9.76 3.83 -12.40
C GLY A 45 9.33 2.57 -13.14
N ALA A 46 10.27 1.64 -13.33
CA ALA A 46 9.98 0.29 -13.80
C ALA A 46 9.28 -0.53 -12.72
N VAL A 47 8.69 -1.67 -13.11
CA VAL A 47 8.16 -2.63 -12.13
C VAL A 47 9.30 -3.15 -11.26
N ASN A 48 9.16 -3.01 -9.95
CA ASN A 48 10.14 -3.52 -8.99
C ASN A 48 10.09 -5.04 -8.96
N ALA A 49 11.03 -5.67 -9.62
CA ALA A 49 11.15 -7.11 -9.71
C ALA A 49 12.62 -7.55 -9.59
N MET A 50 12.82 -8.74 -9.04
CA MET A 50 14.10 -9.43 -9.04
C MET A 50 13.95 -10.79 -9.71
N VAL A 51 14.90 -11.15 -10.54
CA VAL A 51 14.99 -12.50 -11.09
C VAL A 51 15.92 -13.31 -10.20
N ILE A 52 15.45 -14.46 -9.71
CA ILE A 52 16.29 -15.37 -8.93
C ILE A 52 16.97 -16.31 -9.92
N PRO A 53 18.32 -16.32 -9.98
CA PRO A 53 19.08 -17.13 -10.93
C PRO A 53 18.79 -18.63 -10.78
N LYS A 54 18.76 -19.34 -11.91
CA LYS A 54 18.53 -20.80 -11.94
C LYS A 54 19.61 -21.57 -11.20
N GLU A 55 20.82 -21.04 -11.17
CA GLU A 55 21.98 -21.58 -10.46
C GLU A 55 21.75 -21.64 -8.94
N ILE A 56 20.94 -20.70 -8.42
CA ILE A 56 20.59 -20.68 -6.99
C ILE A 56 19.39 -21.58 -6.72
N THR A 57 18.39 -21.56 -7.60
CA THR A 57 17.13 -22.27 -7.36
C THR A 57 17.18 -23.75 -7.74
N GLY A 58 18.06 -24.13 -8.63
CA GLY A 58 18.15 -25.50 -9.18
C GLY A 58 16.96 -25.90 -10.06
N VAL A 59 16.01 -24.99 -10.32
CA VAL A 59 14.84 -25.29 -11.16
C VAL A 59 14.96 -24.67 -12.55
N LYS A 60 14.33 -25.33 -13.54
CA LYS A 60 14.37 -24.86 -14.94
C LYS A 60 13.50 -23.61 -15.19
N ALA A 61 12.52 -23.34 -14.33
CA ALA A 61 11.65 -22.17 -14.44
C ALA A 61 12.37 -20.86 -14.09
N ASN A 62 11.94 -19.76 -14.68
CA ASN A 62 12.33 -18.44 -14.24
C ASN A 62 11.50 -18.08 -13.01
N ILE A 63 12.15 -17.77 -11.89
CA ILE A 63 11.49 -17.29 -10.66
C ILE A 63 11.67 -15.78 -10.60
N ILE A 64 10.55 -15.07 -10.64
CA ILE A 64 10.53 -13.60 -10.59
C ILE A 64 9.80 -13.18 -9.31
N GLY A 65 10.52 -12.49 -8.42
CA GLY A 65 9.96 -11.90 -7.21
C GLY A 65 9.55 -10.44 -7.46
N LEU A 66 8.29 -10.10 -7.21
CA LEU A 66 7.86 -8.70 -7.19
C LEU A 66 8.18 -8.07 -5.84
N VAL A 67 8.82 -6.91 -5.85
CA VAL A 67 9.27 -6.21 -4.64
C VAL A 67 8.26 -5.13 -4.25
N GLY A 68 7.49 -5.36 -3.20
CA GLY A 68 6.47 -4.44 -2.69
C GLY A 68 6.98 -3.42 -1.66
N LYS A 69 8.29 -3.24 -1.52
CA LYS A 69 8.92 -2.41 -0.48
C LYS A 69 8.54 -0.93 -0.58
N TRP A 70 8.33 -0.43 -1.79
CA TRP A 70 8.10 0.99 -2.06
C TRP A 70 6.62 1.39 -2.10
N PHE A 71 5.73 0.49 -1.72
CA PHE A 71 4.35 0.84 -1.44
C PHE A 71 4.25 1.65 -0.13
N PRO A 72 3.24 2.54 0.01
CA PRO A 72 2.91 3.09 1.32
C PRO A 72 2.78 1.97 2.36
N THR A 73 3.16 2.23 3.60
CA THR A 73 3.25 1.22 4.67
C THR A 73 4.33 0.13 4.45
N GLY A 74 5.18 0.26 3.43
CA GLY A 74 6.22 -0.71 3.11
C GLY A 74 5.74 -2.07 2.62
N ALA A 75 4.46 -2.20 2.24
CA ALA A 75 3.89 -3.47 1.80
C ALA A 75 2.77 -3.31 0.77
N HIS A 76 2.74 -4.20 -0.25
CA HIS A 76 1.74 -4.19 -1.31
C HIS A 76 0.28 -4.37 -0.82
N LYS A 77 0.08 -4.83 0.41
CA LYS A 77 -1.27 -5.05 0.98
C LYS A 77 -2.09 -3.78 1.12
N VAL A 78 -1.48 -2.61 1.16
CA VAL A 78 -2.19 -1.32 1.06
C VAL A 78 -2.97 -1.22 -0.25
N GLY A 79 -2.44 -1.77 -1.34
CA GLY A 79 -3.16 -1.84 -2.63
C GLY A 79 -4.36 -2.78 -2.59
N ALA A 80 -4.24 -3.92 -1.90
CA ALA A 80 -5.35 -4.85 -1.73
C ALA A 80 -6.49 -4.21 -0.93
N THR A 81 -6.19 -3.53 0.17
CA THR A 81 -7.20 -2.84 0.99
C THR A 81 -7.83 -1.66 0.26
N TYR A 82 -7.04 -0.88 -0.46
CA TYR A 82 -7.56 0.19 -1.33
C TYR A 82 -8.49 -0.36 -2.40
N GLY A 83 -8.12 -1.47 -3.05
CA GLY A 83 -8.95 -2.14 -4.05
C GLY A 83 -10.28 -2.68 -3.51
N CYS A 84 -10.36 -3.01 -2.24
CA CYS A 84 -11.62 -3.40 -1.59
C CYS A 84 -12.55 -2.20 -1.34
N ILE A 85 -12.01 -1.08 -0.89
CA ILE A 85 -12.82 0.10 -0.52
C ILE A 85 -13.16 0.99 -1.71
N ALA A 86 -12.21 1.23 -2.62
CA ALA A 86 -12.37 2.23 -3.67
C ALA A 86 -13.59 2.00 -4.59
N PRO A 87 -13.91 0.77 -5.03
CA PRO A 87 -15.13 0.54 -5.82
C PRO A 87 -16.41 0.88 -5.05
N ALA A 88 -16.49 0.47 -3.78
CA ALA A 88 -17.65 0.72 -2.94
C ALA A 88 -17.83 2.23 -2.65
N LEU A 89 -16.73 2.95 -2.45
CA LEU A 89 -16.72 4.40 -2.27
C LEU A 89 -17.24 5.13 -3.51
N VAL A 90 -16.76 4.75 -4.71
CA VAL A 90 -17.13 5.38 -5.98
C VAL A 90 -18.59 5.11 -6.34
N THR A 91 -19.12 3.95 -5.97
CA THR A 91 -20.53 3.57 -6.23
C THR A 91 -21.50 4.01 -5.14
N GLY A 92 -21.02 4.67 -4.07
CA GLY A 92 -21.83 5.09 -2.94
C GLY A 92 -22.29 3.94 -2.02
N GLN A 93 -21.72 2.74 -2.19
CA GLN A 93 -22.00 1.59 -1.31
C GLN A 93 -21.25 1.66 0.03
N PHE A 94 -20.28 2.52 0.13
CA PHE A 94 -19.50 2.79 1.34
C PHE A 94 -19.39 4.30 1.57
N ASP A 95 -19.87 4.74 2.73
CA ASP A 95 -19.75 6.13 3.18
C ASP A 95 -18.80 6.17 4.39
N PRO A 96 -17.60 6.78 4.25
CA PRO A 96 -16.62 6.85 5.34
C PRO A 96 -17.11 7.58 6.58
N SER A 97 -18.11 8.45 6.44
CA SER A 97 -18.66 9.23 7.56
C SER A 97 -19.62 8.45 8.47
N SER A 98 -20.20 7.37 7.95
CA SER A 98 -21.24 6.60 8.64
C SER A 98 -20.94 5.10 8.75
N THR A 99 -19.98 4.61 7.99
CA THR A 99 -19.64 3.16 7.90
C THR A 99 -18.26 2.91 8.49
N LYS A 100 -18.13 1.84 9.31
CA LYS A 100 -16.83 1.39 9.83
C LYS A 100 -16.22 0.36 8.92
N ALA A 101 -14.93 0.48 8.66
CA ALA A 101 -14.17 -0.55 7.97
C ALA A 101 -13.61 -1.57 8.95
N VAL A 102 -13.76 -2.87 8.66
CA VAL A 102 -13.26 -3.95 9.52
C VAL A 102 -12.17 -4.72 8.77
N TRP A 103 -11.00 -4.81 9.39
CA TRP A 103 -9.80 -5.40 8.80
C TRP A 103 -9.30 -6.61 9.61
N PRO A 104 -9.82 -7.82 9.36
CA PRO A 104 -9.32 -9.03 10.02
C PRO A 104 -8.04 -9.51 9.33
N SER A 105 -6.92 -9.52 10.04
CA SER A 105 -5.64 -9.99 9.49
C SER A 105 -4.56 -10.13 10.55
N THR A 106 -3.56 -10.96 10.27
CA THR A 106 -2.36 -11.12 11.10
C THR A 106 -1.25 -10.10 10.81
N GLY A 107 -1.43 -9.14 9.90
CA GLY A 107 -0.31 -8.25 9.59
C GLY A 107 -0.57 -7.20 8.53
N ASN A 108 0.15 -7.26 7.41
CA ASN A 108 0.20 -6.20 6.40
C ASN A 108 -1.15 -5.80 5.79
N TYR A 109 -2.13 -6.71 5.72
CA TYR A 109 -3.46 -6.36 5.23
C TYR A 109 -4.18 -5.43 6.22
N CYS A 110 -4.16 -5.77 7.51
CA CYS A 110 -4.73 -4.92 8.56
C CYS A 110 -4.05 -3.55 8.60
N ARG A 111 -2.72 -3.53 8.51
CA ARG A 111 -1.91 -2.29 8.42
C ARG A 111 -2.31 -1.44 7.22
N GLY A 112 -2.44 -2.05 6.05
CA GLY A 112 -2.91 -1.37 4.84
C GLY A 112 -4.33 -0.82 5.00
N GLY A 113 -5.21 -1.58 5.63
CA GLY A 113 -6.58 -1.18 5.93
C GLY A 113 -6.67 0.03 6.88
N ALA A 114 -5.92 0.01 7.98
CA ALA A 114 -5.82 1.12 8.91
C ALA A 114 -5.33 2.39 8.20
N TYR A 115 -4.27 2.27 7.38
CA TYR A 115 -3.72 3.36 6.60
C TYR A 115 -4.76 3.97 5.64
N ILE A 116 -5.44 3.15 4.84
CA ILE A 116 -6.46 3.62 3.89
C ILE A 116 -7.66 4.23 4.62
N SER A 117 -8.10 3.62 5.72
CA SER A 117 -9.21 4.16 6.54
C SER A 117 -8.86 5.53 7.10
N SER A 118 -7.64 5.71 7.58
CA SER A 118 -7.16 7.01 8.08
C SER A 118 -7.12 8.07 6.97
N LEU A 119 -6.65 7.73 5.77
CA LEU A 119 -6.66 8.64 4.62
C LEU A 119 -8.08 9.07 4.20
N LEU A 120 -9.07 8.20 4.41
CA LEU A 120 -10.48 8.47 4.09
C LEU A 120 -11.24 9.16 5.24
N GLY A 121 -10.61 9.32 6.40
CA GLY A 121 -11.28 9.80 7.62
C GLY A 121 -12.36 8.82 8.13
N CYS A 122 -12.23 7.55 7.85
CA CYS A 122 -13.18 6.50 8.21
C CYS A 122 -12.77 5.84 9.53
N GLU A 123 -13.73 5.63 10.43
CA GLU A 123 -13.51 4.76 11.59
C GLU A 123 -13.19 3.33 11.13
N SER A 124 -12.19 2.71 11.75
CA SER A 124 -11.83 1.33 11.41
C SER A 124 -11.54 0.47 12.64
N VAL A 125 -11.76 -0.83 12.48
CA VAL A 125 -11.49 -1.84 13.50
C VAL A 125 -10.52 -2.86 12.94
N ALA A 126 -9.39 -3.03 13.60
CA ALA A 126 -8.43 -4.08 13.32
C ALA A 126 -8.75 -5.30 14.20
N ILE A 127 -8.96 -6.46 13.57
CA ILE A 127 -9.15 -7.73 14.27
C ILE A 127 -7.88 -8.56 14.13
N LEU A 128 -7.19 -8.77 15.23
CA LEU A 128 -5.90 -9.44 15.29
C LEU A 128 -5.96 -10.66 16.20
N PRO A 129 -5.30 -11.77 15.87
CA PRO A 129 -5.12 -12.88 16.79
C PRO A 129 -4.31 -12.46 18.02
N GLU A 130 -4.71 -12.93 19.19
CA GLU A 130 -4.06 -12.61 20.47
C GLU A 130 -2.56 -12.96 20.51
N GLY A 131 -2.17 -14.05 19.86
CA GLY A 131 -0.76 -14.51 19.80
C GLY A 131 0.16 -13.73 18.86
N MET A 132 -0.24 -12.57 18.35
CA MET A 132 0.62 -11.75 17.50
C MET A 132 1.70 -11.00 18.28
N SER A 133 2.81 -10.66 17.59
CA SER A 133 3.88 -9.88 18.17
C SER A 133 3.38 -8.49 18.60
N ARG A 134 3.88 -8.02 19.74
CA ARG A 134 3.53 -6.73 20.34
C ARG A 134 3.73 -5.56 19.40
N GLU A 135 4.81 -5.56 18.61
CA GLU A 135 5.10 -4.51 17.63
C GLU A 135 3.97 -4.24 16.65
N ARG A 136 3.19 -5.28 16.27
CA ARG A 136 2.09 -5.14 15.34
C ARG A 136 0.89 -4.43 15.96
N PHE A 137 0.65 -4.64 17.25
CA PHE A 137 -0.37 -3.90 18.00
C PHE A 137 0.05 -2.44 18.17
N GLU A 138 1.29 -2.18 18.58
CA GLU A 138 1.83 -0.84 18.79
C GLU A 138 1.81 0.02 17.51
N TRP A 139 2.05 -0.61 16.36
CA TRP A 139 1.99 0.11 15.08
C TRP A 139 0.57 0.56 14.73
N LEU A 140 -0.46 -0.25 15.05
CA LEU A 140 -1.85 0.06 14.75
C LEU A 140 -2.44 1.12 15.69
N GLN A 141 -1.80 1.37 16.83
CA GLN A 141 -2.20 2.38 17.81
C GLN A 141 -1.64 3.78 17.51
N LYS A 142 -0.66 3.89 16.63
CA LYS A 142 -0.07 5.15 16.16
C LYS A 142 -0.86 5.76 15.01
#